data_1846c3db51af32b0209c340f9fecde55
#
_entry.id   1846c3db51af32b0209c340f9fecde55
#
_cell.length_a   1.000
_cell.length_b   1.000
_cell.length_c   1.000
_cell.angle_alpha   90.00
_cell.angle_beta   90.00
_cell.angle_gamma   90.00
#
_symmetry.space_group_name_H-M   'P 1'
#
loop_
_entity.id
_entity.type
_entity.pdbx_description
1 polymer ?
#
loop_
_entity_poly.entity_id
_entity_poly.type
_entity_poly.pdbx_seq_one_letter_code
_entity_poly.pdbx_strand_id
1 'polypeptide(L)'
;LLWKWFRRRAKTESVILTEEEKKQPEYANGMFRNKRQLTLETEYILRDIGMYLGETFRKNHPQIYWTYYTKPKRSFFANHPLLKGFIDMTAGVPFHAEFEPIHMAGVQAAKILSKKSKDTDLFNIYTIWSQKM
;
A
#
# COMPACT_ATOMS: atom_id res chain seq x y z
N LEU A 1 14.02 -5.95 8.33
CA LEU A 1 13.79 -5.90 9.79
C LEU A 1 12.49 -5.18 10.15
N LEU A 2 12.25 -4.01 9.55
CA LEU A 2 11.05 -3.23 9.82
C LEU A 2 9.77 -4.01 9.45
N TRP A 3 9.75 -4.62 8.28
CA TRP A 3 8.58 -5.37 7.82
C TRP A 3 8.33 -6.63 8.66
N LYS A 4 9.41 -7.30 9.04
CA LYS A 4 9.32 -8.46 9.95
C LYS A 4 8.73 -8.04 11.30
N TRP A 5 9.17 -6.90 11.83
CA TRP A 5 8.63 -6.34 13.06
C TRP A 5 7.12 -6.02 12.90
N PHE A 6 6.76 -5.37 11.79
CA PHE A 6 5.37 -5.05 11.51
C PHE A 6 4.48 -6.30 11.41
N ARG A 7 4.95 -7.32 10.69
CA ARG A 7 4.18 -8.56 10.53
C ARG A 7 3.88 -9.23 11.85
N ARG A 8 4.79 -9.15 12.80
CA ARG A 8 4.60 -9.72 14.14
C ARG A 8 3.61 -8.92 14.97
N ARG A 9 3.48 -7.63 14.74
CA ARG A 9 2.61 -6.73 15.49
C ARG A 9 1.25 -6.50 14.84
N ALA A 10 1.12 -6.82 13.56
CA ALA A 10 -0.12 -6.61 12.82
C ALA A 10 -1.26 -7.42 13.44
N LYS A 11 -2.37 -6.75 13.68
CA LYS A 11 -3.57 -7.37 14.22
C LYS A 11 -4.68 -7.33 13.19
N THR A 12 -5.47 -8.37 13.17
CA THR A 12 -6.61 -8.48 12.25
C THR A 12 -7.89 -8.65 13.06
N GLU A 13 -9.00 -8.31 12.42
CA GLU A 13 -10.33 -8.45 13.00
C GLU A 13 -11.30 -8.86 11.92
N SER A 14 -12.46 -9.40 12.33
CA SER A 14 -13.52 -9.73 11.39
C SER A 14 -14.13 -8.45 10.82
N VAL A 15 -14.42 -8.48 9.51
CA VAL A 15 -15.12 -7.38 8.87
C VAL A 15 -16.55 -7.32 9.41
N ILE A 16 -16.97 -6.14 9.87
CA ILE A 16 -18.34 -5.88 10.31
C ILE A 16 -19.11 -5.36 9.11
N LEU A 17 -20.11 -6.12 8.67
CA LEU A 17 -20.95 -5.75 7.54
C LEU A 17 -22.18 -5.00 8.03
N THR A 18 -22.58 -3.94 7.32
CA THR A 18 -23.86 -3.27 7.56
C THR A 18 -25.01 -4.17 7.08
N GLU A 19 -26.23 -3.87 7.53
CA GLU A 19 -27.39 -4.64 7.06
C GLU A 19 -27.58 -4.55 5.54
N GLU A 20 -27.24 -3.42 4.95
CA GLU A 20 -27.27 -3.24 3.50
C GLU A 20 -26.24 -4.12 2.79
N GLU A 21 -25.01 -4.16 3.33
CA GLU A 21 -23.95 -5.00 2.79
C GLU A 21 -24.30 -6.49 2.86
N LYS A 22 -24.97 -6.91 3.94
CA LYS A 22 -25.43 -8.31 4.10
C LYS A 22 -26.45 -8.72 3.06
N LYS A 23 -27.16 -7.77 2.47
CA LYS A 23 -28.15 -8.02 1.43
C LYS A 23 -27.55 -8.10 0.03
N GLN A 24 -26.26 -7.80 -0.12
CA GLN A 24 -25.56 -7.88 -1.39
C GLN A 24 -25.46 -9.34 -1.86
N PRO A 25 -25.54 -9.59 -3.18
CA PRO A 25 -25.40 -10.95 -3.71
C PRO A 25 -24.09 -11.62 -3.32
N GLU A 26 -23.00 -10.85 -3.21
CA GLU A 26 -21.68 -11.33 -2.80
C GLU A 26 -21.73 -11.93 -1.40
N TYR A 27 -22.47 -11.29 -0.48
CA TYR A 27 -22.64 -11.82 0.87
C TYR A 27 -23.52 -13.07 0.87
N ALA A 28 -24.60 -13.06 0.10
CA ALA A 28 -25.50 -14.21 -0.02
C ALA A 28 -24.78 -15.46 -0.53
N ASN A 29 -23.76 -15.27 -1.38
CA ASN A 29 -22.93 -16.35 -1.89
C ASN A 29 -21.79 -16.73 -0.96
N GLY A 30 -21.72 -16.12 0.24
CA GLY A 30 -20.68 -16.39 1.21
C GLY A 30 -19.34 -15.72 0.91
N MET A 31 -19.26 -14.86 -0.08
CA MET A 31 -18.01 -14.21 -0.48
C MET A 31 -17.40 -13.38 0.62
N PHE A 32 -18.19 -12.70 1.44
CA PHE A 32 -17.70 -11.89 2.56
C PHE A 32 -17.70 -12.65 3.89
N ARG A 33 -18.12 -13.92 3.89
CA ARG A 33 -18.11 -14.71 5.12
C ARG A 33 -16.68 -14.99 5.51
N ASN A 34 -16.35 -14.77 6.79
CA ASN A 34 -15.02 -14.96 7.35
C ASN A 34 -13.95 -14.00 6.79
N LYS A 35 -14.36 -12.92 6.12
CA LYS A 35 -13.42 -11.90 5.70
C LYS A 35 -12.81 -11.20 6.91
N ARG A 36 -11.51 -10.91 6.82
CA ARG A 36 -10.79 -10.21 7.87
C ARG A 36 -10.18 -8.93 7.32
N GLN A 37 -9.91 -8.01 8.21
CA GLN A 37 -9.27 -6.73 7.90
C GLN A 37 -8.23 -6.42 8.96
N LEU A 38 -7.31 -5.52 8.66
CA LEU A 38 -6.37 -5.01 9.65
C LEU A 38 -7.12 -4.11 10.63
N THR A 39 -6.69 -4.14 11.91
CA THR A 39 -7.25 -3.20 12.90
C THR A 39 -6.83 -1.78 12.57
N LEU A 40 -7.58 -0.79 13.07
CA LEU A 40 -7.28 0.62 12.86
C LEU A 40 -5.89 0.99 13.37
N GLU A 41 -5.50 0.47 14.54
CA GLU A 41 -4.16 0.69 15.10
C GLU A 41 -3.07 0.17 14.15
N THR A 42 -3.28 -1.01 13.57
CA THR A 42 -2.36 -1.60 12.61
C THR A 42 -2.26 -0.75 11.35
N GLU A 43 -3.38 -0.19 10.88
CA GLU A 43 -3.38 0.71 9.73
C GLU A 43 -2.63 2.02 9.99
N TYR A 44 -2.72 2.56 11.20
CA TYR A 44 -1.93 3.73 11.57
C TYR A 44 -0.43 3.46 11.54
N ILE A 45 -0.02 2.31 12.07
CA ILE A 45 1.38 1.88 12.01
C ILE A 45 1.82 1.73 10.55
N LEU A 46 0.96 1.14 9.73
CA LEU A 46 1.23 0.92 8.32
C LEU A 46 1.42 2.24 7.57
N ARG A 47 0.64 3.26 7.90
CA ARG A 47 0.80 4.60 7.32
C ARG A 47 2.18 5.16 7.63
N ASP A 48 2.62 5.04 8.88
CA ASP A 48 3.95 5.50 9.28
C ASP A 48 5.05 4.75 8.54
N ILE A 49 4.88 3.45 8.33
CA ILE A 49 5.82 2.64 7.55
C ILE A 49 5.85 3.11 6.10
N GLY A 50 4.68 3.42 5.52
CA GLY A 50 4.60 3.97 4.16
C GLY A 50 5.37 5.29 4.03
N MET A 51 5.20 6.19 4.99
CA MET A 51 5.93 7.45 5.00
C MET A 51 7.43 7.23 5.16
N TYR A 52 7.84 6.29 6.01
CA TYR A 52 9.24 5.92 6.16
C TYR A 52 9.83 5.37 4.84
N LEU A 53 9.08 4.52 4.16
CA LEU A 53 9.48 4.00 2.85
C LEU A 53 9.71 5.13 1.86
N GLY A 54 8.78 6.09 1.80
CA GLY A 54 8.89 7.25 0.92
C GLY A 54 10.10 8.11 1.23
N GLU A 55 10.36 8.38 2.51
CA GLU A 55 11.53 9.13 2.93
C GLU A 55 12.84 8.40 2.61
N THR A 56 12.83 7.07 2.67
CA THR A 56 14.00 6.26 2.29
C THR A 56 14.32 6.44 0.80
N PHE A 57 13.31 6.43 -0.07
CA PHE A 57 13.51 6.72 -1.48
C PHE A 57 14.06 8.12 -1.70
N ARG A 58 13.44 9.11 -1.09
CA ARG A 58 13.83 10.51 -1.25
C ARG A 58 15.27 10.76 -0.79
N LYS A 59 15.65 10.18 0.33
CA LYS A 59 16.97 10.35 0.92
C LYS A 59 18.07 9.72 0.06
N ASN A 60 17.78 8.55 -0.50
CA ASN A 60 18.78 7.79 -1.27
C ASN A 60 18.81 8.14 -2.75
N HIS A 61 17.79 8.84 -3.24
CA HIS A 61 17.65 9.17 -4.66
C HIS A 61 17.22 10.63 -4.80
N PRO A 62 18.17 11.56 -5.00
CA PRO A 62 17.89 13.01 -5.01
C PRO A 62 16.85 13.48 -6.04
N GLN A 63 16.66 12.72 -7.12
CA GLN A 63 15.67 13.06 -8.14
C GLN A 63 14.23 12.77 -7.71
N ILE A 64 14.04 12.02 -6.63
CA ILE A 64 12.72 11.66 -6.11
C ILE A 64 12.24 12.78 -5.18
N TYR A 65 10.98 13.19 -5.33
CA TYR A 65 10.39 14.24 -4.51
C TYR A 65 8.94 13.95 -4.17
N TRP A 66 8.51 14.49 -3.02
CA TRP A 66 7.14 14.38 -2.57
C TRP A 66 6.22 15.34 -3.32
N THR A 67 5.03 14.87 -3.61
CA THR A 67 3.92 15.68 -4.13
C THR A 67 2.62 15.00 -3.70
N TYR A 68 1.50 15.47 -4.22
CA TYR A 68 0.22 14.81 -4.02
C TYR A 68 -0.72 15.16 -5.16
N TYR A 69 -1.71 14.29 -5.39
CA TYR A 69 -2.72 14.53 -6.40
C TYR A 69 -3.67 15.63 -5.96
N THR A 70 -3.87 16.61 -6.85
CA THR A 70 -4.89 17.64 -6.67
C THR A 70 -6.04 17.45 -7.65
N LYS A 71 -5.82 16.73 -8.73
CA LYS A 71 -6.81 16.44 -9.79
C LYS A 71 -6.64 15.02 -10.30
N PRO A 72 -7.73 14.35 -10.67
CA PRO A 72 -9.13 14.77 -10.45
C PRO A 72 -9.50 14.74 -8.97
N LYS A 73 -10.33 15.66 -8.53
CA LYS A 73 -10.74 15.78 -7.12
C LYS A 73 -11.46 14.56 -6.59
N ARG A 74 -12.06 13.78 -7.49
CA ARG A 74 -12.79 12.54 -7.14
C ARG A 74 -11.91 11.29 -7.18
N SER A 75 -10.62 11.43 -7.47
CA SER A 75 -9.71 10.30 -7.43
C SER A 75 -9.58 9.79 -6.00
N PHE A 76 -9.54 8.47 -5.84
CA PHE A 76 -9.25 7.83 -4.56
C PHE A 76 -7.93 8.34 -3.97
N PHE A 77 -6.96 8.71 -4.82
CA PHE A 77 -5.65 9.16 -4.41
C PHE A 77 -5.54 10.69 -4.27
N ALA A 78 -6.64 11.44 -4.45
CA ALA A 78 -6.62 12.89 -4.30
C ALA A 78 -6.14 13.26 -2.88
N ASN A 79 -5.19 14.20 -2.82
CA ASN A 79 -4.55 14.66 -1.58
C ASN A 79 -3.73 13.60 -0.82
N HIS A 80 -3.50 12.43 -1.41
CA HIS A 80 -2.58 11.46 -0.84
C HIS A 80 -1.14 11.82 -1.19
N PRO A 81 -0.18 11.70 -0.25
CA PRO A 81 1.22 11.95 -0.57
C PRO A 81 1.75 10.87 -1.52
N LEU A 82 2.48 11.31 -2.51
CA LEU A 82 3.10 10.42 -3.48
C LEU A 82 4.48 10.92 -3.87
N LEU A 83 5.26 10.03 -4.47
CA LEU A 83 6.59 10.34 -4.95
C LEU A 83 6.60 10.38 -6.47
N LYS A 84 7.27 11.37 -7.03
CA LYS A 84 7.58 11.49 -8.46
C LYS A 84 9.09 11.45 -8.68
N GLY A 85 9.47 11.22 -9.92
CA GLY A 85 10.87 11.13 -10.33
C GLY A 85 11.28 9.74 -10.79
N PHE A 86 10.38 8.77 -10.72
CA PHE A 86 10.62 7.43 -11.25
C PHE A 86 10.39 7.39 -12.76
N ILE A 87 11.26 6.69 -13.47
CA ILE A 87 11.15 6.49 -14.92
C ILE A 87 11.16 5.00 -15.20
N ASP A 88 10.08 4.52 -15.81
CA ASP A 88 9.95 3.13 -16.19
C ASP A 88 10.21 2.99 -17.70
N MET A 89 11.21 2.21 -18.06
CA MET A 89 11.61 1.96 -19.44
C MET A 89 11.16 0.61 -19.97
N THR A 90 10.33 -0.13 -19.23
CA THR A 90 9.93 -1.48 -19.57
C THR A 90 9.28 -1.59 -20.95
N ALA A 91 8.50 -0.59 -21.34
CA ALA A 91 7.82 -0.55 -22.64
C ALA A 91 8.70 -0.02 -23.80
N GLY A 92 9.98 0.26 -23.56
CA GLY A 92 10.88 0.83 -24.57
C GLY A 92 10.77 2.32 -24.76
N VAL A 93 9.83 2.97 -24.09
CA VAL A 93 9.68 4.43 -24.06
C VAL A 93 9.61 4.89 -22.60
N PRO A 94 10.10 6.10 -22.28
CA PRO A 94 10.06 6.58 -20.90
C PRO A 94 8.61 6.72 -20.41
N PHE A 95 8.34 6.15 -19.25
CA PHE A 95 7.07 6.34 -18.55
C PHE A 95 7.36 6.92 -17.17
N HIS A 96 6.82 8.12 -16.90
CA HIS A 96 6.99 8.79 -15.62
C HIS A 96 6.02 8.19 -14.60
N ALA A 97 6.53 7.28 -13.80
CA ALA A 97 5.73 6.55 -12.81
C ALA A 97 5.60 7.36 -11.53
N GLU A 98 4.46 7.21 -10.88
CA GLU A 98 4.18 7.80 -9.58
C GLU A 98 4.08 6.67 -8.56
N PHE A 99 4.67 6.88 -7.38
CA PHE A 99 4.69 5.88 -6.31
C PHE A 99 3.97 6.45 -5.09
N GLU A 100 2.93 5.77 -4.65
CA GLU A 100 2.20 6.13 -3.44
C GLU A 100 2.63 5.19 -2.30
N PRO A 101 3.52 5.64 -1.40
CA PRO A 101 4.14 4.74 -0.42
C PRO A 101 3.14 4.10 0.55
N ILE A 102 2.16 4.87 1.00
CA ILE A 102 1.14 4.36 1.94
C ILE A 102 0.31 3.28 1.28
N HIS A 103 -0.12 3.52 0.04
CA HIS A 103 -0.89 2.53 -0.73
C HIS A 103 -0.06 1.27 -0.99
N MET A 104 1.19 1.43 -1.39
CA MET A 104 2.06 0.29 -1.69
C MET A 104 2.36 -0.54 -0.45
N ALA A 105 2.57 0.10 0.69
CA ALA A 105 2.69 -0.61 1.96
C ALA A 105 1.40 -1.37 2.29
N GLY A 106 0.24 -0.75 2.02
CA GLY A 106 -1.06 -1.39 2.19
C GLY A 106 -1.25 -2.62 1.32
N VAL A 107 -0.80 -2.57 0.08
CA VAL A 107 -0.84 -3.73 -0.83
C VAL A 107 -0.04 -4.90 -0.25
N GLN A 108 1.15 -4.61 0.30
CA GLN A 108 1.97 -5.65 0.92
C GLN A 108 1.32 -6.18 2.21
N ALA A 109 0.71 -5.31 3.00
CA ALA A 109 0.02 -5.71 4.22
C ALA A 109 -1.20 -6.59 3.95
N ALA A 110 -1.89 -6.40 2.84
CA ALA A 110 -3.01 -7.24 2.44
C ALA A 110 -2.62 -8.71 2.29
N LYS A 111 -1.36 -9.00 2.00
CA LYS A 111 -0.83 -10.36 1.92
C LYS A 111 -0.86 -11.07 3.29
N ILE A 112 -0.85 -10.32 4.39
CA ILE A 112 -0.98 -10.88 5.74
C ILE A 112 -2.35 -11.54 5.89
N LEU A 113 -3.40 -10.88 5.38
CA LEU A 113 -4.76 -11.40 5.43
C LEU A 113 -4.93 -12.68 4.60
N SER A 114 -4.21 -12.79 3.49
CA SER A 114 -4.23 -13.98 2.62
C SER A 114 -3.17 -15.02 2.99
N LYS A 115 -2.41 -14.78 4.07
CA LYS A 115 -1.33 -15.65 4.56
C LYS A 115 -0.20 -15.87 3.55
N LYS A 116 0.01 -14.91 2.65
CA LYS A 116 1.06 -14.93 1.62
C LYS A 116 2.19 -13.93 1.92
N SER A 117 2.14 -13.25 3.04
CA SER A 117 3.13 -12.25 3.44
C SER A 117 4.49 -12.88 3.75
N LYS A 118 5.56 -12.16 3.38
CA LYS A 118 6.95 -12.54 3.67
C LYS A 118 7.68 -11.36 4.32
N ASP A 119 8.72 -11.67 5.09
CA ASP A 119 9.51 -10.65 5.78
C ASP A 119 10.22 -9.68 4.83
N THR A 120 10.41 -10.06 3.57
CA THR A 120 11.12 -9.28 2.56
C THR A 120 10.21 -8.48 1.65
N ASP A 121 8.89 -8.50 1.84
CA ASP A 121 7.95 -7.86 0.91
C ASP A 121 8.22 -6.37 0.73
N LEU A 122 8.43 -5.64 1.81
CA LEU A 122 8.67 -4.20 1.74
C LEU A 122 10.01 -3.89 1.06
N PHE A 123 11.05 -4.64 1.41
CA PHE A 123 12.36 -4.49 0.80
C PHE A 123 12.33 -4.79 -0.70
N ASN A 124 11.57 -5.80 -1.11
CA ASN A 124 11.40 -6.13 -2.51
C ASN A 124 10.76 -4.99 -3.31
N ILE A 125 9.76 -4.33 -2.74
CA ILE A 125 9.15 -3.14 -3.37
C ILE A 125 10.18 -2.02 -3.52
N TYR A 126 10.95 -1.76 -2.49
CA TYR A 126 12.02 -0.77 -2.56
C TYR A 126 13.02 -1.09 -3.68
N THR A 127 13.46 -2.35 -3.75
CA THR A 127 14.43 -2.80 -4.76
C THR A 127 13.88 -2.67 -6.18
N ILE A 128 12.65 -3.09 -6.40
CA ILE A 128 12.01 -3.03 -7.72
C ILE A 128 11.91 -1.58 -8.21
N TRP A 129 11.43 -0.69 -7.35
CA TRP A 129 11.22 0.72 -7.72
C TRP A 129 12.54 1.49 -7.82
N SER A 130 13.56 1.09 -7.07
CA SER A 130 14.89 1.70 -7.17
C SER A 130 15.53 1.50 -8.55
N GLN A 131 15.06 0.51 -9.31
CA GLN A 131 15.54 0.25 -10.67
C GLN A 131 14.84 1.15 -11.71
N LYS A 132 13.83 1.92 -11.32
CA LYS A 132 13.04 2.79 -12.20
C LYS A 132 13.48 4.25 -12.09
N MET A 133 14.77 4.48 -12.18
CA MET A 133 15.34 5.83 -12.03
C MET A 133 16.32 6.19 -13.11
#